data_85c80c00276b8959f5652fdee85b4d09
#
_entry.id   85c80c00276b8959f5652fdee85b4d09
#
_cell.length_a   1.000
_cell.length_b   1.000
_cell.length_c   1.000
_cell.angle_alpha   90.00
_cell.angle_beta   90.00
_cell.angle_gamma   90.00
#
_symmetry.space_group_name_H-M   'P 1'
#
loop_
_entity.id
_entity.type
_entity.pdbx_description
1 polymer ?
#
loop_
_entity_poly.entity_id
_entity_poly.type
_entity_poly.pdbx_seq_one_letter_code
_entity_poly.pdbx_strand_id
1 'polypeptide(L)'
;MRTPSGILHVVDFKTSQIISNIQPKDYWDDKRHWEIKNNIDTLEFKVFDNTEDASTLIQQNLVLKEVRDGRIVPYVITETEKNSDDRSVIAYASGEWIQLAKSGIINPQKIVGKTVNEFIDMALVGTKWKRGKTEYAGFHTMTIDEFIDPLKFLKNIASLFELEIQYRAEVVGSQIVGRYVDMVKKRGRDTGKEVTLGKDLMGIKRIENS
;
A
#
# COMPACT_ATOMS: atom_id res chain seq x y z
N MET A 1 -1.74 21.77 -3.42
CA MET A 1 -1.36 20.35 -3.27
C MET A 1 -0.13 20.07 -4.13
N ARG A 2 0.87 19.46 -3.52
CA ARG A 2 2.12 19.19 -4.23
C ARG A 2 1.92 18.06 -5.25
N THR A 3 2.46 18.23 -6.46
CA THR A 3 2.49 17.18 -7.46
C THR A 3 3.50 16.12 -7.03
N PRO A 4 3.14 14.81 -7.04
CA PRO A 4 4.09 13.75 -6.74
C PRO A 4 5.28 13.79 -7.69
N SER A 5 6.45 13.39 -7.19
CA SER A 5 7.70 13.42 -7.98
C SER A 5 7.68 12.47 -9.18
N GLY A 6 6.88 11.43 -9.12
CA GLY A 6 6.87 10.37 -10.14
C GLY A 6 8.03 9.39 -10.03
N ILE A 7 8.98 9.61 -9.15
CA ILE A 7 10.08 8.67 -8.94
C ILE A 7 9.55 7.43 -8.22
N LEU A 8 9.93 6.25 -8.72
CA LEU A 8 9.63 4.97 -8.06
C LEU A 8 10.89 4.50 -7.35
N HIS A 9 10.82 4.38 -6.03
CA HIS A 9 11.95 3.94 -5.22
C HIS A 9 11.86 2.43 -5.00
N VAL A 10 12.90 1.70 -5.39
CA VAL A 10 12.96 0.27 -5.15
C VAL A 10 13.73 0.03 -3.86
N VAL A 11 13.15 -0.79 -2.99
CA VAL A 11 13.71 -1.08 -1.67
C VAL A 11 14.05 -2.56 -1.56
N ASP A 12 15.24 -2.85 -1.08
CA ASP A 12 15.64 -4.21 -0.73
C ASP A 12 14.82 -4.69 0.47
N PHE A 13 14.10 -5.79 0.30
CA PHE A 13 13.22 -6.30 1.36
C PHE A 13 13.96 -6.79 2.60
N LYS A 14 15.23 -7.13 2.48
CA LYS A 14 16.04 -7.61 3.62
C LYS A 14 16.58 -6.46 4.47
N THR A 15 17.01 -5.39 3.85
CA THR A 15 17.67 -4.27 4.53
C THR A 15 16.76 -3.08 4.76
N SER A 16 15.63 -3.02 4.06
CA SER A 16 14.71 -1.86 4.03
C SER A 16 15.37 -0.60 3.46
N GLN A 17 16.46 -0.75 2.72
CA GLN A 17 17.17 0.36 2.09
C GLN A 17 16.76 0.53 0.63
N ILE A 18 16.67 1.78 0.21
CA ILE A 18 16.43 2.12 -1.20
C ILE A 18 17.68 1.77 -1.99
N ILE A 19 17.51 0.95 -3.02
CA ILE A 19 18.60 0.49 -3.89
C ILE A 19 18.50 1.01 -5.31
N SER A 20 17.36 1.59 -5.69
CA SER A 20 17.19 2.22 -7.00
C SER A 20 16.13 3.30 -6.95
N ASN A 21 16.34 4.35 -7.73
CA ASN A 21 15.39 5.45 -7.90
C ASN A 21 15.05 5.53 -9.37
N ILE A 22 13.95 4.88 -9.77
CA ILE A 22 13.55 4.85 -11.17
C ILE A 22 12.91 6.17 -11.54
N GLN A 23 13.56 6.92 -12.43
CA GLN A 23 13.08 8.22 -12.87
C GLN A 23 11.88 8.08 -13.81
N PRO A 24 11.01 9.09 -13.88
CA PRO A 24 9.83 9.04 -14.77
C PRO A 24 10.18 8.76 -16.24
N LYS A 25 11.36 9.17 -16.70
CA LYS A 25 11.82 8.92 -18.07
C LYS A 25 12.21 7.46 -18.32
N ASP A 26 12.40 6.66 -17.28
CA ASP A 26 12.95 5.31 -17.34
C ASP A 26 11.91 4.21 -17.16
N TYR A 27 10.64 4.57 -16.96
CA TYR A 27 9.53 3.60 -16.91
C TYR A 27 8.35 4.10 -17.75
N TRP A 28 7.49 3.18 -18.15
CA TRP A 28 6.29 3.50 -18.93
C TRP A 28 5.18 2.48 -18.68
N ASP A 29 3.99 2.72 -19.27
CA ASP A 29 2.80 1.89 -19.12
C ASP A 29 2.46 1.61 -17.65
N ASP A 30 2.67 2.60 -16.81
CA ASP A 30 2.38 2.49 -15.40
C ASP A 30 0.89 2.60 -15.13
N LYS A 31 0.38 1.68 -14.33
CA LYS A 31 -1.02 1.63 -13.90
C LYS A 31 -1.09 1.41 -12.41
N ARG A 32 -1.99 2.13 -11.79
CA ARG A 32 -2.35 1.92 -10.39
C ARG A 32 -3.85 1.66 -10.30
N HIS A 33 -4.22 0.58 -9.62
CA HIS A 33 -5.62 0.26 -9.32
C HIS A 33 -5.79 0.18 -7.81
N TRP A 34 -6.78 0.90 -7.28
CA TRP A 34 -7.04 0.84 -5.84
C TRP A 34 -8.54 0.81 -5.54
N GLU A 35 -8.86 0.08 -4.48
CA GLU A 35 -10.20 0.00 -3.91
C GLU A 35 -10.08 0.11 -2.40
N ILE A 36 -10.48 1.22 -1.84
CA ILE A 36 -10.34 1.48 -0.40
C ILE A 36 -11.09 0.43 0.41
N LYS A 37 -12.32 0.14 0.01
CA LYS A 37 -13.19 -0.80 0.72
C LYS A 37 -12.61 -2.21 0.85
N ASN A 38 -11.86 -2.64 -0.15
CA ASN A 38 -11.30 -3.98 -0.19
C ASN A 38 -9.82 -4.03 0.17
N ASN A 39 -9.24 -2.90 0.59
CA ASN A 39 -7.80 -2.78 0.88
C ASN A 39 -6.92 -3.16 -0.32
N ILE A 40 -7.42 -2.98 -1.53
CA ILE A 40 -6.69 -3.28 -2.75
C ILE A 40 -5.96 -2.04 -3.22
N ASP A 41 -4.69 -2.21 -3.53
CA ASP A 41 -3.89 -1.20 -4.20
C ASP A 41 -2.80 -1.96 -4.94
N THR A 42 -2.82 -1.89 -6.26
CA THR A 42 -1.86 -2.57 -7.11
C THR A 42 -1.18 -1.58 -8.03
N LEU A 43 0.03 -1.90 -8.40
CA LEU A 43 0.85 -1.09 -9.28
C LEU A 43 1.53 -1.99 -10.30
N GLU A 44 1.53 -1.58 -11.58
CA GLU A 44 2.34 -2.24 -12.60
C GLU A 44 3.05 -1.18 -13.43
N PHE A 45 4.22 -1.51 -13.92
CA PHE A 45 5.00 -0.63 -14.78
C PHE A 45 6.06 -1.42 -15.53
N LYS A 46 6.58 -0.80 -16.60
CA LYS A 46 7.64 -1.38 -17.44
C LYS A 46 8.92 -0.57 -17.32
N VAL A 47 10.04 -1.27 -17.34
CA VAL A 47 11.37 -0.67 -17.50
C VAL A 47 12.10 -1.41 -18.62
N PHE A 48 13.15 -0.81 -19.18
CA PHE A 48 13.98 -1.52 -20.16
C PHE A 48 14.75 -2.65 -19.47
N ASP A 49 14.79 -3.81 -20.14
CA ASP A 49 15.59 -4.95 -19.73
C ASP A 49 17.08 -4.63 -19.82
N ASN A 50 17.88 -5.39 -19.08
CA ASN A 50 19.34 -5.22 -19.04
C ASN A 50 19.80 -3.86 -18.54
N THR A 51 19.00 -3.21 -17.71
CA THR A 51 19.36 -1.98 -17.02
C THR A 51 19.58 -2.26 -15.53
N GLU A 52 20.25 -1.35 -14.86
CA GLU A 52 20.42 -1.41 -13.42
C GLU A 52 19.08 -1.38 -12.70
N ASP A 53 18.15 -0.53 -13.16
CA ASP A 53 16.80 -0.47 -12.61
C ASP A 53 16.09 -1.82 -12.72
N ALA A 54 16.15 -2.46 -13.89
CA ALA A 54 15.53 -3.76 -14.11
C ALA A 54 16.09 -4.84 -13.17
N SER A 55 17.37 -4.78 -12.86
CA SER A 55 18.03 -5.76 -12.00
C SER A 55 17.52 -5.74 -10.56
N THR A 56 16.93 -4.64 -10.13
CA THR A 56 16.37 -4.50 -8.77
C THR A 56 14.91 -4.99 -8.66
N LEU A 57 14.26 -5.21 -9.79
CA LEU A 57 12.86 -5.63 -9.84
C LEU A 57 12.76 -7.14 -9.67
N ILE A 58 12.85 -7.59 -8.44
CA ILE A 58 12.73 -9.00 -8.08
C ILE A 58 11.59 -9.18 -7.09
N GLN A 59 11.03 -10.39 -7.03
CA GLN A 59 10.00 -10.72 -6.07
C GLN A 59 10.46 -10.39 -4.65
N GLN A 60 9.54 -9.91 -3.84
CA GLN A 60 9.72 -9.49 -2.45
C GLN A 60 10.30 -8.08 -2.29
N ASN A 61 11.06 -7.56 -3.24
CA ASN A 61 11.50 -6.17 -3.16
C ASN A 61 10.30 -5.24 -3.17
N LEU A 62 10.46 -4.07 -2.57
CA LEU A 62 9.38 -3.10 -2.47
C LEU A 62 9.57 -1.99 -3.49
N VAL A 63 8.44 -1.42 -3.91
CA VAL A 63 8.40 -0.18 -4.69
C VAL A 63 7.65 0.84 -3.86
N LEU A 64 8.26 1.98 -3.63
CA LEU A 64 7.62 3.09 -2.93
C LEU A 64 7.16 4.11 -3.96
N LYS A 65 5.90 4.50 -3.84
CA LYS A 65 5.29 5.50 -4.71
C LYS A 65 4.65 6.59 -3.86
N GLU A 66 5.02 7.84 -4.14
CA GLU A 66 4.30 8.98 -3.57
C GLU A 66 2.98 9.13 -4.31
N VAL A 67 1.87 9.04 -3.57
CA VAL A 67 0.55 9.26 -4.12
C VAL A 67 0.12 10.71 -3.92
N ARG A 68 -0.99 11.09 -4.52
CA ARG A 68 -1.37 12.50 -4.66
C ARG A 68 -1.53 13.28 -3.36
N ASP A 69 -1.95 12.62 -2.29
CA ASP A 69 -2.09 13.29 -0.99
C ASP A 69 -0.78 13.40 -0.20
N GLY A 70 0.33 13.04 -0.84
CA GLY A 70 1.66 13.08 -0.23
C GLY A 70 2.08 11.85 0.52
N ARG A 71 1.19 10.87 0.67
CA ARG A 71 1.55 9.60 1.32
C ARG A 71 2.53 8.83 0.45
N ILE A 72 3.45 8.12 1.09
CA ILE A 72 4.31 7.16 0.43
C ILE A 72 3.70 5.78 0.64
N VAL A 73 3.27 5.16 -0.45
CA VAL A 73 2.64 3.84 -0.42
C VAL A 73 3.66 2.78 -0.76
N PRO A 74 3.85 1.78 0.11
CA PRO A 74 4.75 0.66 -0.16
C PRO A 74 4.00 -0.44 -0.90
N TYR A 75 4.60 -0.92 -2.00
CA TYR A 75 4.11 -2.06 -2.77
C TYR A 75 5.16 -3.16 -2.73
N VAL A 76 4.73 -4.41 -2.63
CA VAL A 76 5.62 -5.56 -2.75
C VAL A 76 5.54 -6.11 -4.17
N ILE A 77 6.69 -6.34 -4.80
CA ILE A 77 6.74 -6.96 -6.12
C ILE A 77 6.35 -8.43 -5.97
N THR A 78 5.27 -8.81 -6.64
CA THR A 78 4.74 -10.17 -6.59
C THR A 78 5.17 -10.99 -7.79
N GLU A 79 5.38 -10.33 -8.93
CA GLU A 79 5.73 -11.00 -10.18
C GLU A 79 6.45 -10.04 -11.10
N THR A 80 7.34 -10.59 -11.92
CA THR A 80 7.97 -9.87 -13.02
C THR A 80 7.85 -10.69 -14.29
N GLU A 81 7.74 -10.02 -15.42
CA GLU A 81 7.59 -10.66 -16.72
C GLU A 81 8.47 -9.96 -17.75
N LYS A 82 9.21 -10.71 -18.53
CA LYS A 82 10.01 -10.16 -19.63
C LYS A 82 9.22 -10.18 -20.92
N ASN A 83 9.29 -9.07 -21.65
CA ASN A 83 8.72 -8.96 -22.97
C ASN A 83 9.84 -8.66 -23.96
N SER A 84 10.11 -9.62 -24.86
CA SER A 84 11.18 -9.49 -25.85
C SER A 84 10.86 -8.52 -26.98
N ASP A 85 9.59 -8.27 -27.25
CA ASP A 85 9.16 -7.41 -28.35
C ASP A 85 9.56 -5.96 -28.12
N ASP A 86 9.39 -5.46 -26.91
CA ASP A 86 9.76 -4.09 -26.54
C ASP A 86 10.98 -4.03 -25.60
N ARG A 87 11.62 -5.16 -25.36
CA ARG A 87 12.79 -5.29 -24.47
C ARG A 87 12.50 -4.76 -23.06
N SER A 88 11.32 -5.06 -22.54
CA SER A 88 10.92 -4.60 -21.23
C SER A 88 10.88 -5.69 -20.18
N VAL A 89 10.96 -5.28 -18.95
CA VAL A 89 10.54 -6.05 -17.78
C VAL A 89 9.32 -5.37 -17.21
N ILE A 90 8.25 -6.12 -17.03
CA ILE A 90 7.04 -5.65 -16.39
C ILE A 90 7.10 -6.07 -14.92
N ALA A 91 6.94 -5.13 -14.00
CA ALA A 91 6.81 -5.43 -12.59
C ALA A 91 5.35 -5.31 -12.17
N TYR A 92 4.85 -6.33 -11.47
CA TYR A 92 3.53 -6.33 -10.86
C TYR A 92 3.72 -6.29 -9.36
N ALA A 93 3.08 -5.32 -8.71
CA ALA A 93 3.22 -5.11 -7.28
C ALA A 93 1.87 -4.88 -6.63
N SER A 94 1.74 -5.30 -5.39
CA SER A 94 0.54 -5.11 -4.58
C SER A 94 0.92 -4.40 -3.29
N GLY A 95 -0.02 -3.67 -2.69
CA GLY A 95 0.22 -3.04 -1.41
C GLY A 95 0.88 -4.01 -0.44
N GLU A 96 1.95 -3.56 0.21
CA GLU A 96 2.75 -4.42 1.09
C GLU A 96 1.92 -5.02 2.24
N TRP A 97 0.85 -4.33 2.65
CA TRP A 97 -0.02 -4.78 3.73
C TRP A 97 -0.72 -6.11 3.47
N ILE A 98 -0.75 -6.59 2.23
CA ILE A 98 -1.28 -7.93 1.94
C ILE A 98 -0.54 -9.02 2.72
N GLN A 99 0.71 -8.76 3.11
CA GLN A 99 1.51 -9.68 3.91
C GLN A 99 0.96 -9.83 5.34
N LEU A 100 0.14 -8.89 5.79
CA LEU A 100 -0.54 -9.00 7.08
C LEU A 100 -1.47 -10.21 7.15
N ALA A 101 -1.96 -10.68 6.00
CA ALA A 101 -2.79 -11.89 5.95
C ALA A 101 -2.04 -13.15 6.39
N LYS A 102 -0.71 -13.10 6.42
CA LYS A 102 0.15 -14.22 6.83
C LYS A 102 0.91 -13.95 8.11
N SER A 103 0.67 -12.80 8.75
CA SER A 103 1.48 -12.35 9.90
C SER A 103 1.01 -12.88 11.24
N GLY A 104 -0.16 -13.52 11.30
CA GLY A 104 -0.67 -14.05 12.56
C GLY A 104 -2.10 -14.55 12.43
N ILE A 105 -2.65 -14.96 13.56
CA ILE A 105 -4.02 -15.47 13.67
C ILE A 105 -4.71 -14.76 14.84
N ILE A 106 -5.92 -14.30 14.59
CA ILE A 106 -6.79 -13.72 15.60
C ILE A 106 -7.82 -14.79 15.97
N ASN A 107 -7.85 -15.17 17.23
CA ASN A 107 -8.73 -16.23 17.72
C ASN A 107 -10.18 -15.75 17.84
N PRO A 108 -11.16 -16.65 17.73
CA PRO A 108 -12.55 -16.33 18.02
C PRO A 108 -12.68 -15.76 19.44
N GLN A 109 -13.35 -14.64 19.56
CA GLN A 109 -13.52 -13.95 20.84
C GLN A 109 -14.53 -12.83 20.73
N LYS A 110 -15.00 -12.34 21.85
CA LYS A 110 -15.82 -11.14 21.94
C LYS A 110 -14.99 -10.03 22.59
N ILE A 111 -14.80 -8.94 21.86
CA ILE A 111 -14.04 -7.78 22.32
C ILE A 111 -15.05 -6.68 22.66
N VAL A 112 -15.19 -6.35 23.94
CA VAL A 112 -16.24 -5.47 24.44
C VAL A 112 -15.72 -4.07 24.69
N GLY A 113 -16.40 -3.08 24.11
CA GLY A 113 -16.25 -1.68 24.49
C GLY A 113 -14.86 -1.09 24.31
N LYS A 114 -14.24 -1.31 23.17
CA LYS A 114 -12.90 -0.79 22.86
C LYS A 114 -12.96 0.34 21.84
N THR A 115 -11.96 1.21 21.89
CA THR A 115 -11.76 2.28 20.90
C THR A 115 -11.08 1.73 19.67
N VAL A 116 -11.10 2.51 18.57
CA VAL A 116 -10.38 2.14 17.36
C VAL A 116 -8.89 1.92 17.62
N ASN A 117 -8.27 2.76 18.45
CA ASN A 117 -6.86 2.62 18.79
C ASN A 117 -6.54 1.29 19.44
N GLU A 118 -7.37 0.88 20.40
CA GLU A 118 -7.18 -0.39 21.08
C GLU A 118 -7.34 -1.58 20.14
N PHE A 119 -8.32 -1.52 19.24
CA PHE A 119 -8.51 -2.57 18.24
C PHE A 119 -7.32 -2.67 17.27
N ILE A 120 -6.85 -1.53 16.76
CA ILE A 120 -5.71 -1.54 15.82
C ILE A 120 -4.46 -2.10 16.50
N ASP A 121 -4.19 -1.69 17.72
CA ASP A 121 -3.04 -2.18 18.46
C ASP A 121 -3.08 -3.69 18.66
N MET A 122 -4.27 -4.25 18.90
CA MET A 122 -4.47 -5.70 18.95
C MET A 122 -4.15 -6.38 17.62
N ALA A 123 -4.59 -5.77 16.51
CA ALA A 123 -4.39 -6.33 15.17
C ALA A 123 -2.92 -6.38 14.77
N LEU A 124 -2.12 -5.42 15.21
CA LEU A 124 -0.76 -5.21 14.74
C LEU A 124 0.33 -5.81 15.63
N VAL A 125 -0.05 -6.45 16.74
CA VAL A 125 0.92 -7.09 17.63
C VAL A 125 1.78 -8.08 16.86
N GLY A 126 3.10 -7.95 16.99
CA GLY A 126 4.05 -8.85 16.34
C GLY A 126 4.28 -8.59 14.85
N THR A 127 3.67 -7.56 14.28
CA THR A 127 3.86 -7.19 12.89
C THR A 127 4.84 -6.03 12.74
N LYS A 128 5.25 -5.77 11.51
CA LYS A 128 6.09 -4.60 11.16
C LYS A 128 5.29 -3.30 11.14
N TRP A 129 3.99 -3.36 11.23
CA TRP A 129 3.09 -2.23 11.09
C TRP A 129 2.74 -1.65 12.46
N LYS A 130 2.58 -0.33 12.50
CA LYS A 130 2.19 0.42 13.69
C LYS A 130 0.92 1.19 13.42
N ARG A 131 0.21 1.50 14.48
CA ARG A 131 -0.93 2.42 14.40
C ARG A 131 -0.42 3.82 14.07
N GLY A 132 -0.99 4.42 13.02
CA GLY A 132 -0.70 5.78 12.61
C GLY A 132 -1.77 6.75 13.08
N LYS A 133 -2.29 7.54 12.15
CA LYS A 133 -3.35 8.54 12.42
C LYS A 133 -4.69 7.85 12.55
N THR A 134 -5.43 8.21 13.58
CA THR A 134 -6.79 7.70 13.81
C THR A 134 -7.71 8.84 14.17
N GLU A 135 -8.98 8.67 13.85
CA GLU A 135 -10.02 9.59 14.27
C GLU A 135 -10.93 8.89 15.27
N TYR A 136 -11.27 9.58 16.34
CA TYR A 136 -12.13 9.01 17.38
C TYR A 136 -13.53 8.73 16.82
N ALA A 137 -14.00 7.53 17.03
CA ALA A 137 -15.30 7.07 16.55
C ALA A 137 -16.06 6.26 17.62
N GLY A 138 -15.83 6.57 18.88
CA GLY A 138 -16.52 5.96 20.01
C GLY A 138 -15.94 4.62 20.44
N PHE A 139 -16.75 3.89 21.18
CA PHE A 139 -16.44 2.54 21.68
C PHE A 139 -17.36 1.55 20.98
N HIS A 140 -16.82 0.42 20.56
CA HIS A 140 -17.60 -0.63 19.92
C HIS A 140 -17.24 -2.00 20.45
N THR A 141 -18.15 -2.93 20.25
CA THR A 141 -17.97 -4.34 20.59
C THR A 141 -17.92 -5.14 19.31
N MET A 142 -16.93 -6.01 19.18
CA MET A 142 -16.79 -6.90 18.03
C MET A 142 -16.83 -8.34 18.48
N THR A 143 -17.64 -9.16 17.80
CA THR A 143 -17.64 -10.61 17.97
C THR A 143 -16.91 -11.24 16.79
N ILE A 144 -15.89 -12.02 17.09
CA ILE A 144 -15.12 -12.79 16.10
C ILE A 144 -15.53 -14.25 16.26
N ASP A 145 -16.23 -14.77 15.25
CA ASP A 145 -16.80 -16.12 15.31
C ASP A 145 -15.85 -17.23 14.84
N GLU A 146 -14.83 -16.87 14.07
CA GLU A 146 -13.89 -17.83 13.50
C GLU A 146 -12.47 -17.24 13.53
N PHE A 147 -11.47 -18.09 13.31
CA PHE A 147 -10.09 -17.62 13.17
C PHE A 147 -9.97 -16.74 11.95
N ILE A 148 -9.40 -15.55 12.12
CA ILE A 148 -9.15 -14.60 11.03
C ILE A 148 -7.70 -14.13 11.08
N ASP A 149 -7.21 -13.62 9.94
CA ASP A 149 -5.88 -13.01 9.88
C ASP A 149 -5.94 -11.52 10.27
N PRO A 150 -4.79 -10.91 10.57
CA PRO A 150 -4.74 -9.49 10.93
C PRO A 150 -5.25 -8.53 9.85
N LEU A 151 -5.07 -8.86 8.57
CA LEU A 151 -5.57 -8.01 7.48
C LEU A 151 -7.10 -7.97 7.49
N LYS A 152 -7.73 -9.12 7.62
CA LYS A 152 -9.20 -9.21 7.75
C LYS A 152 -9.69 -8.52 9.01
N PHE A 153 -8.95 -8.65 10.10
CA PHE A 153 -9.29 -7.97 11.36
C PHE A 153 -9.28 -6.46 11.18
N LEU A 154 -8.26 -5.90 10.51
CA LEU A 154 -8.21 -4.47 10.21
C LEU A 154 -9.40 -4.01 9.37
N LYS A 155 -9.78 -4.79 8.36
CA LYS A 155 -10.97 -4.49 7.55
C LYS A 155 -12.24 -4.47 8.39
N ASN A 156 -12.39 -5.44 9.29
CA ASN A 156 -13.52 -5.51 10.19
C ASN A 156 -13.57 -4.32 11.14
N ILE A 157 -12.41 -3.89 11.64
CA ILE A 157 -12.30 -2.70 12.51
C ILE A 157 -12.77 -1.46 11.75
N ALA A 158 -12.27 -1.25 10.55
CA ALA A 158 -12.65 -0.09 9.74
C ALA A 158 -14.15 -0.07 9.45
N SER A 159 -14.72 -1.22 9.13
CA SER A 159 -16.15 -1.36 8.88
C SER A 159 -16.97 -1.07 10.15
N LEU A 160 -16.55 -1.60 11.28
CA LEU A 160 -17.25 -1.42 12.56
C LEU A 160 -17.30 0.06 12.99
N PHE A 161 -16.20 0.79 12.79
CA PHE A 161 -16.09 2.20 13.16
C PHE A 161 -16.45 3.15 12.03
N GLU A 162 -16.81 2.62 10.85
CA GLU A 162 -17.14 3.39 9.65
C GLU A 162 -16.00 4.33 9.23
N LEU A 163 -14.78 3.82 9.30
CA LEU A 163 -13.57 4.55 8.93
C LEU A 163 -12.95 3.96 7.66
N GLU A 164 -12.11 4.74 7.00
CA GLU A 164 -11.29 4.30 5.87
C GLU A 164 -9.89 3.95 6.35
N ILE A 165 -9.35 2.84 5.83
CA ILE A 165 -7.97 2.45 6.08
C ILE A 165 -7.05 3.08 5.03
N GLN A 166 -5.93 3.60 5.49
CA GLN A 166 -4.83 4.03 4.63
C GLN A 166 -3.54 3.42 5.16
N TYR A 167 -2.74 2.91 4.23
CA TYR A 167 -1.44 2.33 4.56
C TYR A 167 -0.34 3.23 4.00
N ARG A 168 0.71 3.44 4.77
CA ARG A 168 1.83 4.28 4.34
C ARG A 168 3.14 3.83 4.95
N ALA A 169 4.23 4.16 4.26
CA ALA A 169 5.57 4.01 4.78
C ALA A 169 6.14 5.38 5.12
N GLU A 170 7.03 5.40 6.08
CA GLU A 170 7.83 6.56 6.42
C GLU A 170 9.28 6.29 6.05
N VAL A 171 9.88 7.21 5.31
CA VAL A 171 11.24 7.09 4.82
C VAL A 171 12.07 8.22 5.35
N VAL A 172 13.23 7.91 5.91
CA VAL A 172 14.23 8.88 6.34
C VAL A 172 15.54 8.55 5.63
N GLY A 173 16.03 9.50 4.84
CA GLY A 173 17.18 9.25 3.99
C GLY A 173 16.83 8.20 2.94
N SER A 174 17.60 7.12 2.92
CA SER A 174 17.42 6.03 1.97
C SER A 174 16.85 4.77 2.61
N GLN A 175 16.13 4.91 3.72
CA GLN A 175 15.66 3.75 4.49
C GLN A 175 14.21 3.92 4.93
N ILE A 176 13.45 2.82 4.88
CA ILE A 176 12.13 2.76 5.50
C ILE A 176 12.33 2.66 7.01
N VAL A 177 11.76 3.61 7.74
CA VAL A 177 11.85 3.66 9.21
C VAL A 177 10.54 3.31 9.89
N GLY A 178 9.45 3.22 9.15
CA GLY A 178 8.17 2.83 9.73
C GLY A 178 7.12 2.52 8.68
N ARG A 179 6.16 1.71 9.08
CA ARG A 179 4.97 1.36 8.31
C ARG A 179 3.76 1.59 9.18
N TYR A 180 2.79 2.35 8.68
CA TYR A 180 1.66 2.81 9.49
C TYR A 180 0.33 2.48 8.86
N VAL A 181 -0.62 2.17 9.73
CA VAL A 181 -2.03 1.99 9.38
C VAL A 181 -2.78 3.19 9.95
N ASP A 182 -3.38 3.96 9.07
CA ASP A 182 -4.24 5.09 9.44
C ASP A 182 -5.70 4.67 9.28
N MET A 183 -6.55 5.07 10.21
CA MET A 183 -8.00 4.92 10.08
C MET A 183 -8.66 6.26 10.30
N VAL A 184 -9.21 6.80 9.24
CA VAL A 184 -9.75 8.16 9.19
C VAL A 184 -11.18 8.16 8.66
N LYS A 185 -11.90 9.23 8.91
CA LYS A 185 -13.28 9.37 8.44
C LYS A 185 -13.31 9.38 6.92
N LYS A 186 -14.35 8.78 6.37
CA LYS A 186 -14.56 8.73 4.93
C LYS A 186 -14.65 10.13 4.35
N ARG A 187 -13.86 10.35 3.30
CA ARG A 187 -13.84 11.62 2.57
C ARG A 187 -14.10 11.32 1.10
N GLY A 188 -15.36 11.43 0.69
CA GLY A 188 -15.76 11.12 -0.66
C GLY A 188 -16.24 9.68 -0.83
N ARG A 189 -16.41 9.28 -2.09
CA ARG A 189 -16.93 7.94 -2.41
C ARG A 189 -15.81 6.93 -2.54
N ASP A 190 -16.04 5.75 -1.99
CA ASP A 190 -15.21 4.60 -2.25
C ASP A 190 -15.60 4.02 -3.60
N THR A 191 -14.87 4.40 -4.63
CA THR A 191 -15.01 3.80 -5.96
C THR A 191 -13.70 3.14 -6.31
N GLY A 192 -13.77 1.92 -6.82
CA GLY A 192 -12.61 1.29 -7.41
C GLY A 192 -12.16 2.11 -8.61
N LYS A 193 -10.89 2.46 -8.68
CA LYS A 193 -10.36 3.28 -9.76
C LYS A 193 -9.11 2.67 -10.33
N GLU A 194 -9.04 2.66 -11.65
CA GLU A 194 -7.82 2.37 -12.35
C GLU A 194 -7.35 3.65 -13.03
N VAL A 195 -6.11 4.04 -12.74
CA VAL A 195 -5.52 5.22 -13.33
C VAL A 195 -4.20 4.83 -13.97
N THR A 196 -4.07 5.14 -15.26
CA THR A 196 -2.78 5.07 -15.93
C THR A 196 -2.03 6.35 -15.62
N LEU A 197 -0.93 6.20 -14.90
CA LEU A 197 -0.12 7.32 -14.46
C LEU A 197 1.01 7.53 -15.45
N GLY A 198 0.77 8.25 -16.52
CA GLY A 198 1.83 8.57 -17.47
C GLY A 198 3.04 9.21 -16.77
N LYS A 199 4.16 9.24 -17.47
CA LYS A 199 5.41 9.84 -16.97
C LYS A 199 5.28 11.32 -16.71
N ASP A 200 4.44 11.97 -17.46
CA ASP A 200 4.10 13.38 -17.29
C ASP A 200 2.84 13.49 -16.45
N LEU A 201 3.04 13.70 -15.17
CA LEU A 201 1.94 13.83 -14.24
C LEU A 201 1.04 15.02 -14.51
N MET A 202 1.53 16.01 -15.25
CA MET A 202 0.75 17.19 -15.62
C MET A 202 -0.36 16.84 -16.59
N GLY A 203 -0.17 15.82 -17.41
CA GLY A 203 -1.15 15.38 -18.39
C GLY A 203 -2.15 14.35 -17.88
N ILE A 204 -2.05 13.94 -16.63
CA ILE A 204 -2.95 12.94 -16.09
C ILE A 204 -4.34 13.53 -15.94
N LYS A 205 -5.22 13.10 -16.80
CA LYS A 205 -6.63 13.33 -16.57
C LYS A 205 -7.08 12.29 -15.56
N ARG A 206 -7.40 12.77 -14.40
CA ARG A 206 -7.99 11.90 -13.44
C ARG A 206 -9.35 11.46 -13.89
N ILE A 207 -9.49 10.19 -13.95
CA ILE A 207 -10.81 9.60 -13.97
C ILE A 207 -11.27 9.59 -12.53
N GLU A 208 -11.61 10.75 -12.01
CA GLU A 208 -12.23 10.84 -10.72
C GLU A 208 -13.73 10.81 -10.92
N ASN A 209 -14.29 9.75 -10.47
CA ASN A 209 -15.70 9.75 -10.23
C ASN A 209 -15.89 10.27 -8.82
N SER A 210 -16.21 11.49 -8.74
CA SER A 210 -16.68 12.08 -7.51
C SER A 210 -17.96 11.38 -7.01
#